data_b527627e1b73dbc83bc87e1201928c1d
#
_entry.id   b527627e1b73dbc83bc87e1201928c1d
#
_cell.length_a   1.000
_cell.length_b   1.000
_cell.length_c   1.000
_cell.angle_alpha   90.00
_cell.angle_beta   90.00
_cell.angle_gamma   90.00
#
_symmetry.space_group_name_H-M   'P 1'
#
loop_
_entity.id
_entity.type
_entity.pdbx_description
1 polymer ?
#
loop_
_entity_poly.entity_id
_entity_poly.type
_entity_poly.pdbx_seq_one_letter_code
_entity_poly.pdbx_strand_id
1 'polypeptide(L)'
;MESGPRTRMVLPWIVVSMLTEGEGEDLRIAAVALVSSEAPKDPRAFVREDAIAHPFMRQAVLKATPPLKDAYPLLGGWVLEHRGFVLFDRFGTQLKALEKEFLRYELPPLSFAQSPTLEVYRSIAPKARARPTVERLIQENLGMILSRGRDSITAMWLKGEVTGALEALRQDAIGLCMLLDLGLKRGTVKLDGAPIPVDWDRRLRSAVRAGNPGLGGSR
;
A
#
# COMPACT_ATOMS: atom_id res chain seq x y z
N MET A 1 -4.45 29.23 -30.80
CA MET A 1 -4.99 28.99 -29.45
C MET A 1 -4.25 27.82 -28.89
N GLU A 2 -3.16 28.07 -28.19
CA GLU A 2 -2.37 27.03 -27.48
C GLU A 2 -3.13 26.63 -26.23
N SER A 3 -3.57 25.38 -26.21
CA SER A 3 -4.10 24.76 -24.99
C SER A 3 -2.93 24.56 -24.02
N GLY A 4 -2.79 25.46 -23.06
CA GLY A 4 -1.81 25.33 -21.97
C GLY A 4 -1.90 23.95 -21.29
N PRO A 5 -0.81 23.46 -20.69
CA PRO A 5 -0.77 22.16 -20.06
C PRO A 5 -1.85 22.12 -18.96
N ARG A 6 -2.89 21.30 -19.19
CA ARG A 6 -3.88 21.01 -18.16
C ARG A 6 -3.12 20.37 -16.99
N THR A 7 -2.94 21.12 -15.92
CA THR A 7 -2.39 20.61 -14.66
C THR A 7 -3.28 19.44 -14.22
N ARG A 8 -2.80 18.22 -14.43
CA ARG A 8 -3.53 17.00 -14.07
C ARG A 8 -3.48 16.90 -12.55
N MET A 9 -4.57 17.21 -11.90
CA MET A 9 -4.70 16.99 -10.45
C MET A 9 -4.65 15.48 -10.20
N VAL A 10 -3.50 15.00 -9.72
CA VAL A 10 -3.35 13.64 -9.23
C VAL A 10 -3.94 13.64 -7.82
N LEU A 11 -4.94 12.80 -7.60
CA LEU A 11 -5.52 12.66 -6.26
C LEU A 11 -4.47 12.09 -5.30
N PRO A 12 -4.46 12.56 -4.05
CA PRO A 12 -3.59 11.98 -3.04
C PRO A 12 -3.90 10.48 -2.86
N TRP A 13 -2.86 9.69 -2.69
CA TRP A 13 -2.95 8.25 -2.48
C TRP A 13 -2.03 7.83 -1.32
N ILE A 14 -2.36 6.70 -0.73
CA ILE A 14 -1.60 6.09 0.35
C ILE A 14 -1.13 4.70 -0.06
N VAL A 15 0.15 4.45 0.10
CA VAL A 15 0.72 3.10 -0.01
C VAL A 15 0.55 2.40 1.31
N VAL A 16 0.05 1.19 1.26
CA VAL A 16 -0.16 0.32 2.41
C VAL A 16 0.68 -0.94 2.22
N SER A 17 1.74 -1.10 3.00
CA SER A 17 2.50 -2.35 3.10
C SER A 17 2.15 -3.02 4.42
N MET A 18 1.77 -4.30 4.42
CA MET A 18 1.29 -4.96 5.62
C MET A 18 1.79 -6.39 5.76
N LEU A 19 1.91 -6.82 7.00
CA LEU A 19 2.09 -8.19 7.42
C LEU A 19 0.76 -8.71 7.94
N THR A 20 0.34 -9.88 7.45
CA THR A 20 -0.90 -10.54 7.87
C THR A 20 -0.60 -11.86 8.57
N GLU A 21 -1.45 -12.23 9.51
CA GLU A 21 -1.43 -13.50 10.23
C GLU A 21 -2.79 -14.20 10.13
N GLY A 22 -2.79 -15.52 10.31
CA GLY A 22 -4.00 -16.35 10.22
C GLY A 22 -4.49 -16.55 8.80
N GLU A 23 -5.56 -17.30 8.68
CA GLU A 23 -6.21 -17.64 7.41
C GLU A 23 -7.74 -17.55 7.56
N GLY A 24 -8.45 -17.54 6.43
CA GLY A 24 -9.91 -17.56 6.44
C GLY A 24 -10.51 -16.48 7.34
N GLU A 25 -11.33 -16.86 8.29
CA GLU A 25 -11.99 -15.94 9.24
C GLU A 25 -11.04 -15.32 10.26
N ASP A 26 -9.93 -16.02 10.58
CA ASP A 26 -8.92 -15.55 11.53
C ASP A 26 -7.86 -14.65 10.90
N LEU A 27 -7.99 -14.36 9.60
CA LEU A 27 -7.07 -13.46 8.91
C LEU A 27 -7.10 -12.07 9.53
N ARG A 28 -5.93 -11.59 10.00
CA ARG A 28 -5.75 -10.29 10.66
C ARG A 28 -4.49 -9.59 10.18
N ILE A 29 -4.45 -8.27 10.37
CA ILE A 29 -3.23 -7.48 10.18
C ILE A 29 -2.41 -7.57 11.47
N ALA A 30 -1.15 -8.00 11.36
CA ALA A 30 -0.18 -8.01 12.46
C ALA A 30 0.56 -6.66 12.55
N ALA A 31 0.97 -6.13 11.40
CA ALA A 31 1.64 -4.84 11.30
C ALA A 31 1.33 -4.18 9.95
N VAL A 32 1.38 -2.85 9.90
CA VAL A 32 1.20 -2.07 8.68
C VAL A 32 2.19 -0.91 8.64
N ALA A 33 2.72 -0.62 7.46
CA ALA A 33 3.42 0.61 7.16
C ALA A 33 2.64 1.42 6.11
N LEU A 34 2.49 2.70 6.37
CA LEU A 34 1.73 3.65 5.56
C LEU A 34 2.65 4.75 5.06
N VAL A 35 2.57 5.08 3.77
CA VAL A 35 3.26 6.22 3.16
C VAL A 35 2.29 6.99 2.30
N SER A 36 2.10 8.27 2.61
CA SER A 36 1.27 9.17 1.82
C SER A 36 2.04 9.76 0.64
N SER A 37 1.39 9.97 -0.49
CA SER A 37 1.94 10.73 -1.61
C SER A 37 2.26 12.18 -1.27
N GLU A 38 1.63 12.73 -0.25
CA GLU A 38 1.86 14.09 0.25
C GLU A 38 3.07 14.17 1.18
N ALA A 39 3.44 13.04 1.82
CA ALA A 39 4.59 12.93 2.73
C ALA A 39 5.39 11.65 2.45
N PRO A 40 6.03 11.52 1.26
CA PRO A 40 6.65 10.26 0.83
C PRO A 40 7.90 9.88 1.63
N LYS A 41 8.42 10.80 2.44
CA LYS A 41 9.59 10.58 3.32
C LYS A 41 9.23 10.33 4.78
N ASP A 42 7.93 10.32 5.13
CA ASP A 42 7.44 10.10 6.49
C ASP A 42 6.63 8.78 6.57
N PRO A 43 7.30 7.62 6.56
CA PRO A 43 6.63 6.33 6.70
C PRO A 43 6.16 6.14 8.13
N ARG A 44 4.88 5.86 8.32
CA ARG A 44 4.31 5.52 9.63
C ARG A 44 4.09 4.02 9.71
N ALA A 45 4.59 3.38 10.77
CA ALA A 45 4.30 1.98 11.03
C ALA A 45 3.44 1.84 12.29
N PHE A 46 2.58 0.82 12.27
CA PHE A 46 1.68 0.46 13.35
C PHE A 46 1.72 -1.05 13.56
N VAL A 47 1.55 -1.49 14.79
CA VAL A 47 1.66 -2.90 15.16
C VAL A 47 0.51 -3.32 16.05
N ARG A 48 -0.02 -4.53 15.82
CA ARG A 48 -1.02 -5.13 16.70
C ARG A 48 -0.34 -5.68 17.95
N GLU A 49 -0.78 -5.22 19.13
CA GLU A 49 -0.14 -5.52 20.40
C GLU A 49 -0.08 -7.02 20.72
N ASP A 50 -1.18 -7.73 20.48
CA ASP A 50 -1.32 -9.17 20.75
C ASP A 50 -0.58 -10.06 19.74
N ALA A 51 -0.17 -9.49 18.60
CA ALA A 51 0.65 -10.18 17.62
C ALA A 51 2.14 -10.28 18.04
N ILE A 52 2.56 -9.53 19.06
CA ILE A 52 3.92 -9.62 19.59
C ILE A 52 3.94 -10.63 20.75
N ALA A 53 4.44 -11.82 20.48
CA ALA A 53 4.40 -12.94 21.42
C ALA A 53 5.15 -12.67 22.73
N HIS A 54 6.32 -12.01 22.68
CA HIS A 54 7.18 -11.82 23.85
C HIS A 54 6.85 -10.52 24.62
N PRO A 55 6.47 -10.58 25.92
CA PRO A 55 6.02 -9.41 26.67
C PRO A 55 7.03 -8.24 26.74
N PHE A 56 8.32 -8.53 26.95
CA PHE A 56 9.37 -7.49 26.99
C PHE A 56 9.53 -6.83 25.62
N MET A 57 9.51 -7.61 24.53
CA MET A 57 9.55 -7.08 23.17
C MET A 57 8.33 -6.23 22.88
N ARG A 58 7.14 -6.67 23.30
CA ARG A 58 5.90 -5.91 23.17
C ARG A 58 6.03 -4.52 23.77
N GLN A 59 6.46 -4.42 25.02
CA GLN A 59 6.62 -3.15 25.71
C GLN A 59 7.67 -2.25 25.01
N ALA A 60 8.80 -2.80 24.58
CA ALA A 60 9.83 -2.06 23.88
C ALA A 60 9.37 -1.54 22.53
N VAL A 61 8.68 -2.38 21.76
CA VAL A 61 8.17 -2.01 20.42
C VAL A 61 7.08 -0.95 20.53
N LEU A 62 6.14 -1.08 21.46
CA LEU A 62 5.04 -0.12 21.65
C LEU A 62 5.48 1.25 22.15
N LYS A 63 6.68 1.36 22.74
CA LYS A 63 7.28 2.67 23.04
C LYS A 63 7.71 3.43 21.79
N ALA A 64 8.09 2.71 20.71
CA ALA A 64 8.64 3.29 19.50
C ALA A 64 7.68 3.23 18.30
N THR A 65 6.63 2.39 18.38
CA THR A 65 5.69 2.15 17.28
C THR A 65 4.26 2.18 17.83
N PRO A 66 3.39 3.06 17.35
CA PRO A 66 2.01 3.15 17.81
C PRO A 66 1.24 1.85 17.55
N PRO A 67 0.22 1.56 18.36
CA PRO A 67 -0.62 0.39 18.19
C PRO A 67 -1.43 0.47 16.90
N LEU A 68 -1.73 -0.68 16.31
CA LEU A 68 -2.44 -0.78 15.03
C LEU A 68 -3.80 -0.08 15.04
N LYS A 69 -4.50 -0.07 16.18
CA LYS A 69 -5.78 0.63 16.34
C LYS A 69 -5.69 2.13 16.00
N ASP A 70 -4.53 2.76 16.16
CA ASP A 70 -4.33 4.18 15.85
C ASP A 70 -4.19 4.43 14.33
N ALA A 71 -3.95 3.37 13.53
CA ALA A 71 -3.97 3.47 12.08
C ALA A 71 -5.40 3.57 11.51
N TYR A 72 -6.39 2.99 12.18
CA TYR A 72 -7.75 2.88 11.63
C TYR A 72 -8.46 4.23 11.46
N PRO A 73 -8.39 5.20 12.37
CA PRO A 73 -8.95 6.52 12.15
C PRO A 73 -8.31 7.22 10.93
N LEU A 74 -7.00 7.04 10.73
CA LEU A 74 -6.29 7.59 9.56
C LEU A 74 -6.80 6.96 8.27
N LEU A 75 -6.87 5.62 8.22
CA LEU A 75 -7.35 4.87 7.05
C LEU A 75 -8.82 5.17 6.77
N GLY A 76 -9.67 5.24 7.80
CA GLY A 76 -11.07 5.61 7.67
C GLY A 76 -11.25 7.02 7.13
N GLY A 77 -10.47 7.99 7.61
CA GLY A 77 -10.44 9.35 7.08
C GLY A 77 -10.06 9.39 5.59
N TRP A 78 -9.08 8.58 5.17
CA TRP A 78 -8.69 8.48 3.75
C TRP A 78 -9.79 7.93 2.87
N VAL A 79 -10.57 6.95 3.36
CA VAL A 79 -11.74 6.44 2.63
C VAL A 79 -12.80 7.53 2.47
N LEU A 80 -13.11 8.26 3.56
CA LEU A 80 -14.10 9.34 3.53
C LEU A 80 -13.69 10.50 2.61
N GLU A 81 -12.39 10.76 2.49
CA GLU A 81 -11.84 11.75 1.56
C GLU A 81 -11.69 11.25 0.13
N HIS A 82 -12.16 10.04 -0.18
CA HIS A 82 -12.06 9.39 -1.50
C HIS A 82 -10.64 9.29 -2.04
N ARG A 83 -9.65 9.16 -1.16
CA ARG A 83 -8.24 9.02 -1.53
C ARG A 83 -7.91 7.61 -1.97
N GLY A 84 -6.91 7.46 -2.84
CA GLY A 84 -6.52 6.18 -3.39
C GLY A 84 -5.70 5.31 -2.43
N PHE A 85 -5.94 4.00 -2.45
CA PHE A 85 -5.13 2.99 -1.76
C PHE A 85 -4.25 2.26 -2.76
N VAL A 86 -2.99 2.05 -2.42
CA VAL A 86 -2.01 1.33 -3.24
C VAL A 86 -1.44 0.17 -2.46
N LEU A 87 -1.58 -1.02 -3.00
CA LEU A 87 -1.16 -2.27 -2.40
C LEU A 87 -0.30 -3.08 -3.39
N PHE A 88 0.66 -3.84 -2.88
CA PHE A 88 1.28 -4.92 -3.63
C PHE A 88 0.76 -6.26 -3.11
N ASP A 89 -0.40 -6.66 -3.57
CA ASP A 89 -1.10 -7.86 -3.09
C ASP A 89 -1.16 -8.94 -4.18
N ARG A 90 -0.32 -9.96 -4.00
CA ARG A 90 -0.21 -11.06 -4.96
C ARG A 90 -1.38 -12.04 -4.88
N PHE A 91 -1.90 -12.26 -3.69
CA PHE A 91 -2.87 -13.31 -3.41
C PHE A 91 -4.26 -12.78 -3.05
N GLY A 92 -4.45 -11.47 -3.00
CA GLY A 92 -5.66 -10.84 -2.50
C GLY A 92 -5.81 -10.93 -0.97
N THR A 93 -4.74 -11.36 -0.28
CA THR A 93 -4.76 -11.58 1.18
C THR A 93 -4.72 -10.27 1.93
N GLN A 94 -3.92 -9.30 1.48
CA GLN A 94 -3.77 -8.02 2.15
C GLN A 94 -5.06 -7.20 2.05
N LEU A 95 -5.68 -7.16 0.87
CA LEU A 95 -6.94 -6.46 0.69
C LEU A 95 -8.04 -7.08 1.55
N LYS A 96 -8.16 -8.42 1.57
CA LYS A 96 -9.12 -9.12 2.43
C LYS A 96 -8.89 -8.85 3.92
N ALA A 97 -7.62 -8.83 4.37
CA ALA A 97 -7.30 -8.50 5.74
C ALA A 97 -7.73 -7.07 6.09
N LEU A 98 -7.47 -6.11 5.20
CA LEU A 98 -7.86 -4.72 5.37
C LEU A 98 -9.38 -4.57 5.43
N GLU A 99 -10.13 -5.19 4.53
CA GLU A 99 -11.60 -5.20 4.53
C GLU A 99 -12.17 -5.78 5.82
N LYS A 100 -11.60 -6.88 6.32
CA LYS A 100 -12.01 -7.49 7.59
C LYS A 100 -11.74 -6.60 8.80
N GLU A 101 -10.59 -5.95 8.85
CA GLU A 101 -10.29 -5.02 9.92
C GLU A 101 -11.21 -3.78 9.86
N PHE A 102 -11.52 -3.26 8.67
CA PHE A 102 -12.48 -2.17 8.52
C PHE A 102 -13.86 -2.56 9.05
N LEU A 103 -14.35 -3.76 8.72
CA LEU A 103 -15.62 -4.27 9.24
C LEU A 103 -15.58 -4.44 10.77
N ARG A 104 -14.49 -4.99 11.32
CA ARG A 104 -14.32 -5.25 12.76
C ARG A 104 -14.32 -3.97 13.59
N TYR A 105 -13.77 -2.89 13.04
CA TYR A 105 -13.69 -1.58 13.70
C TYR A 105 -14.76 -0.60 13.24
N GLU A 106 -15.81 -1.10 12.58
CA GLU A 106 -16.96 -0.29 12.11
C GLU A 106 -16.54 0.93 11.27
N LEU A 107 -15.45 0.79 10.52
CA LEU A 107 -14.97 1.83 9.62
C LEU A 107 -15.81 1.86 8.34
N PRO A 108 -15.82 2.99 7.60
CA PRO A 108 -16.47 3.05 6.31
C PRO A 108 -15.99 1.92 5.40
N PRO A 109 -16.88 1.17 4.74
CA PRO A 109 -16.47 0.06 3.89
C PRO A 109 -15.50 0.53 2.80
N LEU A 110 -14.45 -0.25 2.58
CA LEU A 110 -13.58 -0.08 1.41
C LEU A 110 -14.38 -0.46 0.17
N SER A 111 -15.30 0.37 -0.26
CA SER A 111 -15.95 0.16 -1.54
C SER A 111 -15.04 0.69 -2.63
N PHE A 112 -14.69 -0.15 -3.61
CA PHE A 112 -13.94 0.24 -4.80
C PHE A 112 -14.61 1.41 -5.56
N ALA A 113 -15.89 1.64 -5.33
CA ALA A 113 -16.63 2.78 -5.88
C ALA A 113 -16.30 4.10 -5.18
N GLN A 114 -15.88 4.07 -3.91
CA GLN A 114 -15.61 5.26 -3.11
C GLN A 114 -14.12 5.55 -2.91
N SER A 115 -13.29 4.51 -2.84
CA SER A 115 -11.84 4.65 -2.66
C SER A 115 -11.11 3.82 -3.70
N PRO A 116 -10.46 4.44 -4.69
CA PRO A 116 -9.73 3.73 -5.72
C PRO A 116 -8.63 2.88 -5.09
N THR A 117 -8.65 1.58 -5.37
CA THR A 117 -7.61 0.67 -4.92
C THR A 117 -6.78 0.18 -6.10
N LEU A 118 -5.49 0.48 -6.09
CA LEU A 118 -4.52 0.00 -7.07
C LEU A 118 -3.75 -1.19 -6.51
N GLU A 119 -4.02 -2.37 -7.03
CA GLU A 119 -3.20 -3.55 -6.80
C GLU A 119 -2.06 -3.58 -7.83
N VAL A 120 -0.88 -3.16 -7.41
CA VAL A 120 0.30 -3.04 -8.30
C VAL A 120 0.65 -4.38 -8.94
N TYR A 121 0.64 -5.47 -8.17
CA TYR A 121 0.90 -6.81 -8.70
C TYR A 121 -0.04 -7.17 -9.86
N ARG A 122 -1.35 -7.04 -9.67
CA ARG A 122 -2.36 -7.36 -10.68
C ARG A 122 -2.29 -6.45 -11.91
N SER A 123 -1.76 -5.25 -11.76
CA SER A 123 -1.58 -4.33 -12.90
C SER A 123 -0.40 -4.70 -13.80
N ILE A 124 0.61 -5.40 -13.26
CA ILE A 124 1.86 -5.76 -13.93
C ILE A 124 1.90 -7.22 -14.35
N ALA A 125 1.50 -8.15 -13.46
CA ALA A 125 1.68 -9.59 -13.65
C ALA A 125 1.16 -10.15 -15.00
N PRO A 126 -0.01 -9.71 -15.53
CA PRO A 126 -0.50 -10.22 -16.82
C PRO A 126 0.37 -9.83 -18.03
N LYS A 127 1.24 -8.82 -17.88
CA LYS A 127 2.09 -8.27 -18.93
C LYS A 127 3.56 -8.70 -18.77
N ALA A 128 3.89 -9.30 -17.63
CA ALA A 128 5.24 -9.66 -17.26
C ALA A 128 5.56 -11.09 -17.71
N ARG A 129 6.79 -11.32 -18.19
CA ARG A 129 7.30 -12.67 -18.51
C ARG A 129 7.68 -13.45 -17.26
N ALA A 130 8.20 -12.75 -16.26
CA ALA A 130 8.55 -13.32 -14.96
C ALA A 130 7.62 -12.79 -13.88
N ARG A 131 7.60 -13.47 -12.75
CA ARG A 131 6.77 -13.12 -11.61
C ARG A 131 7.26 -11.83 -10.94
N PRO A 132 6.44 -10.76 -10.88
CA PRO A 132 6.84 -9.53 -10.20
C PRO A 132 7.02 -9.76 -8.69
N THR A 133 8.08 -9.22 -8.11
CA THR A 133 8.22 -9.02 -6.66
C THR A 133 8.46 -7.55 -6.38
N VAL A 134 8.17 -7.11 -5.16
CA VAL A 134 8.39 -5.71 -4.75
C VAL A 134 9.85 -5.34 -4.89
N GLU A 135 10.74 -6.20 -4.39
CA GLU A 135 12.18 -6.00 -4.37
C GLU A 135 12.74 -5.82 -5.78
N ARG A 136 12.32 -6.70 -6.69
CA ARG A 136 12.81 -6.68 -8.07
C ARG A 136 12.33 -5.44 -8.82
N LEU A 137 11.06 -5.09 -8.67
CA LEU A 137 10.51 -3.88 -9.27
C LEU A 137 11.21 -2.62 -8.75
N ILE A 138 11.45 -2.54 -7.45
CA ILE A 138 12.14 -1.41 -6.83
C ILE A 138 13.60 -1.36 -7.30
N GLN A 139 14.31 -2.48 -7.30
CA GLN A 139 15.69 -2.54 -7.75
C GLN A 139 15.85 -2.13 -9.21
N GLU A 140 15.05 -2.68 -10.12
CA GLU A 140 15.18 -2.41 -11.56
C GLU A 140 14.75 -1.01 -11.98
N ASN A 141 13.84 -0.38 -11.23
CA ASN A 141 13.29 0.93 -11.58
C ASN A 141 13.94 2.09 -10.83
N LEU A 142 14.36 1.87 -9.59
CA LEU A 142 14.88 2.90 -8.71
C LEU A 142 16.36 2.71 -8.35
N GLY A 143 16.96 1.55 -8.68
CA GLY A 143 18.32 1.20 -8.27
C GLY A 143 18.46 0.97 -6.77
N MET A 144 17.35 0.94 -6.04
CA MET A 144 17.34 0.71 -4.59
C MET A 144 17.38 -0.79 -4.30
N ILE A 145 18.27 -1.19 -3.40
CA ILE A 145 18.28 -2.56 -2.88
C ILE A 145 17.51 -2.54 -1.56
N LEU A 146 16.34 -3.19 -1.54
CA LEU A 146 15.66 -3.44 -0.28
C LEU A 146 16.48 -4.42 0.53
N SER A 147 16.68 -4.11 1.78
CA SER A 147 17.54 -4.90 2.66
C SER A 147 17.05 -6.35 2.82
N ARG A 148 15.75 -6.58 2.63
CA ARG A 148 15.13 -7.91 2.77
C ARG A 148 13.81 -7.99 1.98
N GLY A 149 13.53 -9.15 1.38
CA GLY A 149 12.29 -9.42 0.69
C GLY A 149 11.13 -9.78 1.63
N ARG A 150 9.91 -9.80 1.10
CA ARG A 150 8.68 -10.08 1.89
C ARG A 150 8.70 -11.40 2.63
N ASP A 151 9.21 -12.46 2.02
CA ASP A 151 9.34 -13.76 2.69
C ASP A 151 10.29 -13.65 3.91
N SER A 152 11.33 -12.81 3.79
CA SER A 152 12.24 -12.48 4.89
C SER A 152 11.55 -11.67 5.98
N ILE A 153 10.65 -10.74 5.65
CA ILE A 153 9.87 -9.96 6.63
C ILE A 153 9.01 -10.88 7.47
N THR A 154 8.30 -11.80 6.82
CA THR A 154 7.50 -12.83 7.53
C THR A 154 8.38 -13.72 8.41
N ALA A 155 9.54 -14.17 7.91
CA ALA A 155 10.47 -14.98 8.68
C ALA A 155 11.04 -14.25 9.89
N MET A 156 11.37 -12.96 9.77
CA MET A 156 11.82 -12.11 10.88
C MET A 156 10.73 -11.97 11.93
N TRP A 157 9.49 -11.71 11.51
CA TRP A 157 8.34 -11.62 12.39
C TRP A 157 8.14 -12.90 13.20
N LEU A 158 8.11 -14.05 12.53
CA LEU A 158 7.96 -15.36 13.17
C LEU A 158 9.11 -15.71 14.16
N LYS A 159 10.32 -15.16 13.92
CA LYS A 159 11.46 -15.29 14.85
C LYS A 159 11.43 -14.27 15.99
N GLY A 160 10.46 -13.37 16.02
CA GLY A 160 10.38 -12.30 17.02
C GLY A 160 11.29 -11.09 16.74
N GLU A 161 11.88 -11.00 15.55
CA GLU A 161 12.69 -9.85 15.10
C GLU A 161 11.76 -8.68 14.67
N VAL A 162 10.85 -8.27 15.55
CA VAL A 162 9.73 -7.35 15.26
C VAL A 162 10.21 -6.01 14.74
N THR A 163 11.21 -5.41 15.37
CA THR A 163 11.76 -4.10 14.95
C THR A 163 12.30 -4.15 13.52
N GLY A 164 13.04 -5.21 13.19
CA GLY A 164 13.57 -5.41 11.85
C GLY A 164 12.47 -5.62 10.80
N ALA A 165 11.42 -6.37 11.14
CA ALA A 165 10.26 -6.57 10.28
C ALA A 165 9.50 -5.26 10.03
N LEU A 166 9.29 -4.43 11.05
CA LEU A 166 8.66 -3.13 10.93
C LEU A 166 9.46 -2.16 10.06
N GLU A 167 10.79 -2.15 10.22
CA GLU A 167 11.66 -1.32 9.38
C GLU A 167 11.64 -1.77 7.91
N ALA A 168 11.66 -3.07 7.67
CA ALA A 168 11.53 -3.61 6.32
C ALA A 168 10.17 -3.28 5.68
N LEU A 169 9.06 -3.31 6.44
CA LEU A 169 7.76 -2.85 5.96
C LEU A 169 7.75 -1.36 5.59
N ARG A 170 8.43 -0.50 6.37
CA ARG A 170 8.58 0.91 6.03
C ARG A 170 9.34 1.10 4.72
N GLN A 171 10.43 0.37 4.54
CA GLN A 171 11.24 0.43 3.31
C GLN A 171 10.45 -0.05 2.09
N ASP A 172 9.66 -1.12 2.22
CA ASP A 172 8.73 -1.58 1.18
C ASP A 172 7.74 -0.49 0.80
N ALA A 173 7.11 0.15 1.79
CA ALA A 173 6.12 1.18 1.56
C ALA A 173 6.72 2.42 0.86
N ILE A 174 7.91 2.86 1.28
CA ILE A 174 8.66 3.96 0.62
C ILE A 174 9.00 3.58 -0.82
N GLY A 175 9.56 2.39 -1.03
CA GLY A 175 9.94 1.92 -2.36
C GLY A 175 8.74 1.82 -3.31
N LEU A 176 7.60 1.31 -2.83
CA LEU A 176 6.36 1.27 -3.60
C LEU A 176 5.82 2.67 -3.91
N CYS A 177 5.94 3.60 -2.96
CA CYS A 177 5.56 5.00 -3.15
C CYS A 177 6.37 5.63 -4.28
N MET A 178 7.69 5.47 -4.26
CA MET A 178 8.59 5.98 -5.30
C MET A 178 8.37 5.29 -6.66
N LEU A 179 8.13 3.98 -6.66
CA LEU A 179 7.83 3.22 -7.87
C LEU A 179 6.52 3.69 -8.51
N LEU A 180 5.50 3.95 -7.68
CA LEU A 180 4.23 4.48 -8.16
C LEU A 180 4.39 5.86 -8.80
N ASP A 181 5.08 6.78 -8.14
CA ASP A 181 5.37 8.11 -8.68
C ASP A 181 6.11 8.02 -10.03
N LEU A 182 7.11 7.13 -10.11
CA LEU A 182 7.82 6.88 -11.35
C LEU A 182 6.90 6.34 -12.45
N GLY A 183 6.07 5.34 -12.15
CA GLY A 183 5.14 4.74 -13.10
C GLY A 183 4.07 5.71 -13.58
N LEU A 184 3.56 6.57 -12.69
CA LEU A 184 2.62 7.64 -13.04
C LEU A 184 3.25 8.67 -13.98
N LYS A 185 4.53 9.02 -13.80
CA LYS A 185 5.26 9.97 -14.64
C LYS A 185 5.61 9.39 -16.00
N ARG A 186 6.06 8.14 -16.04
CA ARG A 186 6.59 7.50 -17.25
C ARG A 186 5.57 6.69 -18.05
N GLY A 187 4.49 6.25 -17.43
CA GLY A 187 3.53 5.29 -18.02
C GLY A 187 4.11 3.88 -18.19
N THR A 188 5.32 3.62 -17.69
CA THR A 188 5.99 2.33 -17.78
C THR A 188 6.81 2.04 -16.55
N VAL A 189 6.96 0.76 -16.22
CA VAL A 189 7.93 0.24 -15.25
C VAL A 189 8.76 -0.87 -15.90
N LYS A 190 9.96 -1.12 -15.39
CA LYS A 190 10.83 -2.19 -15.90
C LYS A 190 10.66 -3.45 -15.05
N LEU A 191 10.69 -4.61 -15.71
CA LEU A 191 10.84 -5.92 -15.09
C LEU A 191 11.60 -6.82 -16.05
N ASP A 192 12.68 -7.47 -15.57
CA ASP A 192 13.62 -8.26 -16.40
C ASP A 192 14.24 -7.44 -17.54
N GLY A 193 14.55 -6.17 -17.25
CA GLY A 193 15.07 -5.23 -18.23
C GLY A 193 14.06 -4.77 -19.30
N ALA A 194 12.86 -5.37 -19.35
CA ALA A 194 11.83 -5.03 -20.32
C ALA A 194 10.86 -3.97 -19.76
N PRO A 195 10.47 -2.95 -20.57
CA PRO A 195 9.47 -1.98 -20.19
C PRO A 195 8.07 -2.61 -20.21
N ILE A 196 7.33 -2.44 -19.11
CA ILE A 196 5.94 -2.86 -18.98
C ILE A 196 5.07 -1.61 -18.92
N PRO A 197 4.13 -1.41 -19.86
CA PRO A 197 3.22 -0.29 -19.84
C PRO A 197 2.25 -0.41 -18.66
N VAL A 198 2.08 0.69 -17.91
CA VAL A 198 1.17 0.80 -16.78
C VAL A 198 0.15 1.92 -16.99
N ASP A 199 -1.09 1.67 -16.60
CA ASP A 199 -2.22 2.59 -16.72
C ASP A 199 -2.70 3.06 -15.32
N TRP A 200 -1.78 3.24 -14.39
CA TRP A 200 -2.08 3.54 -12.99
C TRP A 200 -2.83 4.86 -12.82
N ASP A 201 -2.47 5.88 -13.61
CA ASP A 201 -3.19 7.16 -13.64
C ASP A 201 -4.67 6.96 -13.99
N ARG A 202 -4.96 6.18 -15.03
CA ARG A 202 -6.32 5.87 -15.45
C ARG A 202 -7.11 5.11 -14.38
N ARG A 203 -6.48 4.13 -13.74
CA ARG A 203 -7.11 3.31 -12.69
C ARG A 203 -7.43 4.14 -11.46
N LEU A 204 -6.48 4.95 -10.99
CA LEU A 204 -6.70 5.84 -9.86
C LEU A 204 -7.77 6.91 -10.12
N ARG A 205 -7.92 7.38 -11.36
CA ARG A 205 -8.97 8.35 -11.75
C ARG A 205 -10.33 7.73 -12.01
N SER A 206 -10.39 6.56 -12.63
CA SER A 206 -11.68 5.95 -13.01
C SER A 206 -12.50 5.58 -11.78
N ALA A 207 -11.86 5.15 -10.70
CA ALA A 207 -12.55 4.84 -9.46
C ALA A 207 -13.12 6.10 -8.77
N VAL A 208 -12.44 7.25 -8.87
CA VAL A 208 -12.97 8.53 -8.35
C VAL A 208 -14.22 8.98 -9.09
N ARG A 209 -14.28 8.78 -10.40
CA ARG A 209 -15.48 9.11 -11.20
C ARG A 209 -16.68 8.23 -10.84
N ALA A 210 -16.46 6.97 -10.49
CA ALA A 210 -17.52 6.06 -10.07
C ALA A 210 -18.11 6.40 -8.70
N GLY A 211 -17.28 6.98 -7.78
CA GLY A 211 -17.72 7.35 -6.43
C GLY A 211 -18.37 8.73 -6.30
N ASN A 212 -18.29 9.60 -7.31
CA ASN A 212 -18.83 10.97 -7.23
C ASN A 212 -19.59 11.37 -8.51
N PRO A 213 -20.84 10.87 -8.71
CA PRO A 213 -21.67 11.21 -9.87
C PRO A 213 -22.10 12.68 -9.93
N GLY A 214 -21.89 13.45 -8.83
CA GLY A 214 -22.32 14.84 -8.72
C GLY A 214 -21.37 15.91 -9.27
N LEU A 215 -20.12 15.59 -9.64
CA LEU A 215 -19.15 16.58 -10.16
C LEU A 215 -19.11 16.66 -11.69
N GLY A 216 -20.02 16.01 -12.38
CA GLY A 216 -20.04 15.91 -13.86
C GLY A 216 -21.16 16.68 -14.56
N GLY A 217 -21.76 17.71 -13.97
CA GLY A 217 -22.93 18.37 -14.57
C GLY A 217 -23.06 19.84 -14.32
N SER A 218 -22.25 20.67 -14.95
CA SER A 218 -22.70 22.00 -15.37
C SER A 218 -22.02 22.33 -16.71
N ARG A 219 -22.82 22.21 -17.74
CA ARG A 219 -22.59 22.83 -19.05
C ARG A 219 -22.88 24.32 -18.94
#